data_4d9f78b4752345baa968f253019c4635
#
_entry.id   4d9f78b4752345baa968f253019c4635
#
_cell.length_a   1.000
_cell.length_b   1.000
_cell.length_c   1.000
_cell.angle_alpha   90.00
_cell.angle_beta   90.00
_cell.angle_gamma   90.00
#
_symmetry.space_group_name_H-M   'P 1'
#
loop_
_entity.id
_entity.type
_entity.pdbx_description
1 polymer ?
#
loop_
_entity_poly.entity_id
_entity_poly.type
_entity_poly.pdbx_seq_one_letter_code
_entity_poly.pdbx_strand_id
1 'polypeptide(L)'
;SNRYGVDAFAFGNSNYGFRNIVTSLSGELNSNFSSSVQNKLLVTYTHIRDSRTTKGDAFPMVDIYKDGKQYMTLGTELFTPFNDVENNVFSVTDNVTINKGNHLITAGATFERQYFMNSYLRAPYGYYRYASMDDFMTGEKPMLYGITYGYNGKDAPGAELTFGMLGAYAQDEYSITPNLKLTYGLRFDLPLYFDDLLGNAAIKEQSFNGTNVDVSEWPKSKLLISPRLGFNWDIKGDRSIVLTGGTGLFTGLLPFVWFTNQPTNAGQMQNMVEFETSELPANFAFNPNYKETLTQNPDMFPSTPGNEVPGAIAYVDPNFKMPQVWRSNVNAEFQLPYGFMLSVGAMYTRDIYNVVQKNMNEKAPSGTYNEQPGRVYWTKNNYYDNPKTKTVIQLTNGDEKGYQYSFNAVLTKKFDFGFTGSFGYTYTMAKDLTANPGSAPNSAWQNNVAVNSLNDPGVSYSLFSTPHRIIANASYEINYAKCLKTTFSLYTGYQQGRFSYTYSNDMNGDGNYSDLMYVPASKEEMTFVDIKDKQNNVTYSAVDQQEDFWNYVNNDSYLNDHKGQYVERASSLEPWIHRFDMKIAQDFYAKIGSRKYGIQVSLDMLNIGNLLNSKWGAYRSCGLQSYDN
;
A
#
# COMPACT_ATOMS: atom_id res chain seq x y z
N SER A 1 18.26 6.80 0.05
CA SER A 1 17.30 7.09 -1.00
C SER A 1 17.44 8.54 -1.42
N ASN A 2 17.66 8.80 -2.69
CA ASN A 2 17.67 10.17 -3.23
C ASN A 2 16.26 10.48 -3.71
N ARG A 3 15.68 11.58 -3.22
CA ARG A 3 14.36 12.08 -3.64
C ARG A 3 14.41 13.08 -4.80
N TYR A 4 15.52 13.16 -5.48
CA TYR A 4 15.78 14.28 -6.39
C TYR A 4 15.53 13.89 -7.84
N GLY A 5 14.94 14.84 -8.57
CA GLY A 5 14.84 14.76 -10.01
C GLY A 5 16.24 14.60 -10.64
N VAL A 6 16.28 14.03 -11.82
CA VAL A 6 17.52 13.71 -12.56
C VAL A 6 18.37 14.97 -12.81
N ASP A 7 17.76 16.16 -12.72
CA ASP A 7 18.33 17.45 -13.11
C ASP A 7 18.76 18.34 -11.91
N ALA A 8 18.55 17.90 -10.65
CA ALA A 8 18.88 18.67 -9.47
C ALA A 8 20.13 18.13 -8.76
N PHE A 9 21.03 19.03 -8.37
CA PHE A 9 22.18 18.70 -7.55
C PHE A 9 21.79 18.62 -6.06
N ALA A 10 22.02 17.47 -5.41
CA ALA A 10 21.66 17.25 -4.01
C ALA A 10 22.89 17.00 -3.13
N PHE A 11 22.98 17.70 -2.00
CA PHE A 11 24.02 17.47 -1.01
C PHE A 11 23.78 16.18 -0.22
N GLY A 12 24.86 15.57 0.29
CA GLY A 12 24.80 14.28 0.98
C GLY A 12 24.01 14.29 2.29
N ASN A 13 23.82 15.45 2.94
CA ASN A 13 23.02 15.59 4.14
C ASN A 13 21.49 15.47 3.91
N SER A 14 21.05 15.55 2.65
CA SER A 14 19.67 15.28 2.27
C SER A 14 19.33 13.78 2.15
N ASN A 15 20.30 12.88 2.35
CA ASN A 15 20.10 11.44 2.39
C ASN A 15 19.71 10.97 3.79
N TYR A 16 19.01 9.85 3.87
CA TYR A 16 18.59 9.25 5.11
C TYR A 16 18.79 7.72 5.15
N GLY A 17 18.82 7.17 6.34
CA GLY A 17 18.79 5.74 6.60
C GLY A 17 17.44 5.31 7.19
N PHE A 18 17.16 4.02 7.09
CA PHE A 18 15.98 3.39 7.70
C PHE A 18 16.45 2.31 8.68
N ARG A 19 15.88 2.29 9.88
CA ARG A 19 16.16 1.30 10.90
C ARG A 19 14.86 0.66 11.36
N ASN A 20 14.76 -0.64 11.17
CA ASN A 20 13.66 -1.46 11.67
C ASN A 20 14.20 -2.41 12.74
N ILE A 21 13.56 -2.44 13.90
CA ILE A 21 13.88 -3.35 15.00
C ILE A 21 12.61 -4.11 15.35
N VAL A 22 12.69 -5.43 15.32
CA VAL A 22 11.61 -6.32 15.72
C VAL A 22 12.12 -7.25 16.83
N THR A 23 11.44 -7.22 17.96
CA THR A 23 11.69 -8.16 19.07
C THR A 23 10.41 -8.91 19.36
N SER A 24 10.43 -10.22 19.30
CA SER A 24 9.25 -11.06 19.55
C SER A 24 9.57 -12.13 20.58
N LEU A 25 8.64 -12.32 21.52
CA LEU A 25 8.66 -13.36 22.54
C LEU A 25 7.37 -14.17 22.43
N SER A 26 7.45 -15.48 22.60
CA SER A 26 6.29 -16.36 22.67
C SER A 26 6.44 -17.41 23.76
N GLY A 27 5.35 -17.69 24.46
CA GLY A 27 5.22 -18.77 25.41
C GLY A 27 4.02 -19.63 25.05
N GLU A 28 4.21 -20.95 24.99
CA GLU A 28 3.16 -21.92 24.67
C GLU A 28 3.05 -22.94 25.79
N LEU A 29 1.81 -23.17 26.26
CA LEU A 29 1.48 -24.22 27.22
C LEU A 29 0.49 -25.19 26.59
N ASN A 30 0.91 -26.44 26.44
CA ASN A 30 0.08 -27.53 25.98
C ASN A 30 -0.30 -28.42 27.17
N SER A 31 -1.59 -28.56 27.44
CA SER A 31 -2.15 -29.32 28.53
C SER A 31 -3.02 -30.46 28.02
N ASN A 32 -2.73 -31.68 28.42
CA ASN A 32 -3.55 -32.84 28.10
C ASN A 32 -4.40 -33.19 29.32
N PHE A 33 -5.67 -32.77 29.35
CA PHE A 33 -6.56 -33.05 30.47
C PHE A 33 -7.07 -34.50 30.46
N SER A 34 -7.19 -35.08 29.25
CA SER A 34 -7.50 -36.49 29.03
C SER A 34 -6.99 -36.93 27.67
N SER A 35 -7.19 -38.21 27.30
CA SER A 35 -6.91 -38.70 25.94
C SER A 35 -7.75 -38.05 24.86
N SER A 36 -8.85 -37.40 25.22
CA SER A 36 -9.79 -36.76 24.31
C SER A 36 -9.89 -35.24 24.46
N VAL A 37 -9.30 -34.64 25.49
CA VAL A 37 -9.39 -33.18 25.75
C VAL A 37 -8.01 -32.59 25.91
N GLN A 38 -7.69 -31.67 25.06
CA GLN A 38 -6.42 -30.94 25.05
C GLN A 38 -6.68 -29.44 25.10
N ASN A 39 -5.77 -28.70 25.74
CA ASN A 39 -5.78 -27.26 25.74
C ASN A 39 -4.42 -26.74 25.26
N LYS A 40 -4.46 -25.65 24.50
CA LYS A 40 -3.27 -24.94 24.03
C LYS A 40 -3.45 -23.45 24.32
N LEU A 41 -2.66 -22.95 25.28
CA LEU A 41 -2.54 -21.52 25.57
C LEU A 41 -1.26 -20.99 24.90
N LEU A 42 -1.42 -19.96 24.07
CA LEU A 42 -0.34 -19.24 23.43
C LEU A 42 -0.37 -17.76 23.87
N VAL A 43 0.73 -17.26 24.36
CA VAL A 43 0.92 -15.85 24.69
C VAL A 43 2.09 -15.32 23.86
N THR A 44 1.88 -14.20 23.17
CA THR A 44 2.93 -13.56 22.38
C THR A 44 3.05 -12.08 22.73
N TYR A 45 4.26 -11.56 22.66
CA TYR A 45 4.55 -10.14 22.73
C TYR A 45 5.54 -9.79 21.62
N THR A 46 5.19 -8.79 20.81
CA THR A 46 6.04 -8.28 19.73
C THR A 46 6.18 -6.78 19.86
N HIS A 47 7.42 -6.30 19.91
CA HIS A 47 7.78 -4.90 19.85
C HIS A 47 8.42 -4.62 18.50
N ILE A 48 7.87 -3.65 17.77
CA ILE A 48 8.35 -3.18 16.47
C ILE A 48 8.65 -1.70 16.59
N ARG A 49 9.84 -1.30 16.19
CA ARG A 49 10.21 0.12 16.07
C ARG A 49 10.82 0.40 14.71
N ASP A 50 10.16 1.26 13.97
CA ASP A 50 10.63 1.81 12.70
C ASP A 50 11.06 3.25 12.92
N SER A 51 12.33 3.53 12.66
CA SER A 51 12.88 4.87 12.79
C SER A 51 13.72 5.24 11.59
N ARG A 52 13.87 6.53 11.36
CA ARG A 52 14.71 7.06 10.30
C ARG A 52 15.86 7.85 10.90
N THR A 53 17.00 7.79 10.24
CA THR A 53 18.20 8.52 10.65
C THR A 53 18.59 9.49 9.53
N THR A 54 18.89 10.72 9.91
CA THR A 54 19.39 11.75 9.01
C THR A 54 20.93 11.74 8.98
N LYS A 55 21.53 12.33 7.97
CA LYS A 55 22.96 12.56 7.90
C LYS A 55 23.28 14.02 8.24
N GLY A 56 24.11 14.22 9.26
CA GLY A 56 24.47 15.54 9.77
C GLY A 56 23.51 16.06 10.84
N ASP A 57 23.75 17.29 11.26
CA ASP A 57 22.97 17.99 12.27
C ASP A 57 21.62 18.48 11.70
N ALA A 58 20.71 18.87 12.61
CA ALA A 58 19.44 19.48 12.25
C ALA A 58 19.67 20.76 11.43
N PHE A 59 19.18 20.77 10.19
CA PHE A 59 19.35 21.88 9.28
C PHE A 59 18.12 22.00 8.36
N PRO A 60 17.60 23.23 8.12
CA PRO A 60 16.48 23.43 7.21
C PRO A 60 16.78 22.89 5.81
N MET A 61 15.78 22.36 5.14
CA MET A 61 15.89 22.04 3.73
C MET A 61 15.74 23.30 2.89
N VAL A 62 16.64 23.48 1.93
CA VAL A 62 16.61 24.61 0.99
C VAL A 62 16.62 24.08 -0.43
N ASP A 63 15.60 24.45 -1.19
CA ASP A 63 15.53 24.23 -2.63
C ASP A 63 15.82 25.54 -3.35
N ILE A 64 16.80 25.51 -4.25
CA ILE A 64 17.18 26.64 -5.09
C ILE A 64 16.78 26.31 -6.52
N TYR A 65 16.04 27.23 -7.13
CA TYR A 65 15.55 27.11 -8.50
C TYR A 65 16.48 27.87 -9.47
N LYS A 66 16.43 27.49 -10.72
CA LYS A 66 17.02 28.20 -11.84
C LYS A 66 16.11 28.03 -13.04
N ASP A 67 15.75 29.13 -13.67
CA ASP A 67 14.83 29.13 -14.83
C ASP A 67 13.50 28.38 -14.55
N GLY A 68 12.98 28.54 -13.32
CA GLY A 68 11.73 27.88 -12.90
C GLY A 68 11.82 26.39 -12.59
N LYS A 69 13.02 25.78 -12.70
CA LYS A 69 13.25 24.37 -12.37
C LYS A 69 14.12 24.24 -11.13
N GLN A 70 13.88 23.20 -10.34
CA GLN A 70 14.74 22.86 -9.19
C GLN A 70 16.15 22.57 -9.69
N TYR A 71 17.11 23.36 -9.19
CA TYR A 71 18.51 23.30 -9.59
C TYR A 71 19.39 22.64 -8.52
N MET A 72 19.19 23.02 -7.25
CA MET A 72 19.98 22.52 -6.13
C MET A 72 19.12 22.32 -4.90
N THR A 73 19.46 21.28 -4.12
CA THR A 73 18.87 21.01 -2.80
C THR A 73 19.96 20.78 -1.77
N LEU A 74 19.81 21.41 -0.63
CA LEU A 74 20.68 21.22 0.54
C LEU A 74 19.84 21.14 1.83
N GLY A 75 20.44 20.63 2.89
CA GLY A 75 19.76 20.48 4.18
C GLY A 75 19.13 19.10 4.40
N THR A 76 18.42 18.94 5.50
CA THR A 76 17.81 17.69 5.92
C THR A 76 16.53 17.41 5.14
N GLU A 77 16.33 16.21 4.68
CA GLU A 77 15.17 15.76 3.90
C GLU A 77 13.84 16.01 4.66
N LEU A 78 12.80 16.45 3.93
CA LEU A 78 11.56 17.01 4.49
C LEU A 78 10.74 16.04 5.35
N PHE A 79 10.79 14.73 5.08
CA PHE A 79 9.85 13.75 5.62
C PHE A 79 10.51 12.75 6.56
N THR A 80 11.80 12.89 6.79
CA THR A 80 12.62 11.93 7.53
C THR A 80 12.77 12.23 9.01
N PRO A 81 13.08 13.48 9.43
CA PRO A 81 13.27 13.75 10.84
C PRO A 81 11.96 13.49 11.61
N PHE A 82 12.08 12.88 12.80
CA PHE A 82 10.95 12.54 13.67
C PHE A 82 9.86 11.66 13.02
N ASN A 83 10.17 10.96 11.94
CA ASN A 83 9.26 9.99 11.36
C ASN A 83 9.54 8.63 12.01
N ASP A 84 8.90 8.42 13.15
CA ASP A 84 9.06 7.23 13.99
C ASP A 84 7.71 6.51 14.13
N VAL A 85 7.75 5.18 14.07
CA VAL A 85 6.61 4.30 14.36
C VAL A 85 7.02 3.31 15.44
N GLU A 86 6.20 3.18 16.46
CA GLU A 86 6.32 2.14 17.48
C GLU A 86 5.02 1.33 17.52
N ASN A 87 5.14 0.00 17.54
CA ASN A 87 4.00 -0.89 17.67
C ASN A 87 4.33 -2.00 18.67
N ASN A 88 3.53 -2.08 19.75
CA ASN A 88 3.61 -3.10 20.77
C ASN A 88 2.37 -3.98 20.69
N VAL A 89 2.53 -5.22 20.29
CA VAL A 89 1.44 -6.19 20.12
C VAL A 89 1.53 -7.26 21.21
N PHE A 90 0.54 -7.31 22.07
CA PHE A 90 0.36 -8.38 23.04
C PHE A 90 -0.84 -9.21 22.63
N SER A 91 -0.67 -10.53 22.51
CA SER A 91 -1.79 -11.42 22.19
C SER A 91 -1.84 -12.65 23.08
N VAL A 92 -3.05 -13.07 23.40
CA VAL A 92 -3.36 -14.31 24.11
C VAL A 92 -4.35 -15.09 23.27
N THR A 93 -4.05 -16.36 23.01
CA THR A 93 -4.94 -17.28 22.32
C THR A 93 -5.07 -18.55 23.16
N ASP A 94 -6.27 -18.90 23.53
CA ASP A 94 -6.57 -20.14 24.23
C ASP A 94 -7.49 -21.03 23.42
N ASN A 95 -7.12 -22.29 23.23
CA ASN A 95 -7.84 -23.28 22.45
C ASN A 95 -8.09 -24.53 23.26
N VAL A 96 -9.34 -24.98 23.32
CA VAL A 96 -9.71 -26.30 23.81
C VAL A 96 -10.09 -27.17 22.62
N THR A 97 -9.44 -28.31 22.47
CA THR A 97 -9.74 -29.30 21.43
C THR A 97 -10.29 -30.56 22.07
N ILE A 98 -11.44 -31.01 21.59
CA ILE A 98 -12.18 -32.21 22.08
C ILE A 98 -12.27 -33.19 20.93
N ASN A 99 -11.71 -34.39 21.11
CA ASN A 99 -11.85 -35.51 20.17
C ASN A 99 -12.95 -36.46 20.67
N LYS A 100 -14.05 -36.58 19.92
CA LYS A 100 -15.19 -37.43 20.29
C LYS A 100 -15.73 -38.17 19.07
N GLY A 101 -15.38 -39.42 18.97
CA GLY A 101 -15.79 -40.25 17.82
C GLY A 101 -15.21 -39.71 16.51
N ASN A 102 -16.10 -39.33 15.60
CA ASN A 102 -15.72 -38.77 14.29
C ASN A 102 -15.58 -37.23 14.29
N HIS A 103 -15.69 -36.58 15.46
CA HIS A 103 -15.68 -35.15 15.63
C HIS A 103 -14.36 -34.68 16.29
N LEU A 104 -13.76 -33.65 15.73
CA LEU A 104 -12.66 -32.89 16.35
C LEU A 104 -13.15 -31.45 16.55
N ILE A 105 -13.68 -31.19 17.75
CA ILE A 105 -14.25 -29.88 18.08
C ILE A 105 -13.14 -29.00 18.68
N THR A 106 -12.94 -27.80 18.11
CA THR A 106 -12.05 -26.79 18.66
C THR A 106 -12.87 -25.55 19.01
N ALA A 107 -12.80 -25.11 20.25
CA ALA A 107 -13.34 -23.83 20.70
C ALA A 107 -12.21 -22.98 21.27
N GLY A 108 -12.22 -21.69 21.01
CA GLY A 108 -11.15 -20.80 21.46
C GLY A 108 -11.60 -19.36 21.62
N ALA A 109 -10.74 -18.64 22.35
CA ALA A 109 -10.82 -17.19 22.50
C ALA A 109 -9.47 -16.56 22.18
N THR A 110 -9.50 -15.36 21.63
CA THR A 110 -8.32 -14.56 21.34
C THR A 110 -8.50 -13.17 21.89
N PHE A 111 -7.47 -12.63 22.48
CA PHE A 111 -7.41 -11.21 22.82
C PHE A 111 -6.07 -10.65 22.31
N GLU A 112 -6.15 -9.61 21.51
CA GLU A 112 -4.99 -8.88 21.03
C GLU A 112 -5.12 -7.42 21.48
N ARG A 113 -4.07 -6.89 22.08
CA ARG A 113 -3.94 -5.48 22.40
C ARG A 113 -2.72 -4.94 21.67
N GLN A 114 -2.94 -3.88 20.89
CA GLN A 114 -1.87 -3.17 20.19
C GLN A 114 -1.79 -1.73 20.73
N TYR A 115 -0.60 -1.35 21.15
CA TYR A 115 -0.25 0.06 21.31
C TYR A 115 0.52 0.49 20.08
N PHE A 116 0.05 1.52 19.42
CA PHE A 116 0.65 2.06 18.22
C PHE A 116 0.91 3.56 18.41
N MET A 117 2.14 3.98 18.16
CA MET A 117 2.54 5.39 18.15
C MET A 117 3.10 5.74 16.77
N ASN A 118 2.68 6.87 16.23
CA ASN A 118 3.20 7.43 15.00
C ASN A 118 3.53 8.91 15.19
N SER A 119 4.80 9.25 15.00
CA SER A 119 5.26 10.63 14.89
C SER A 119 5.59 10.95 13.45
N TYR A 120 5.07 12.06 12.96
CA TYR A 120 5.35 12.52 11.61
C TYR A 120 5.21 14.04 11.52
N LEU A 121 6.30 14.71 11.18
CA LEU A 121 6.34 16.14 10.92
C LEU A 121 6.97 16.37 9.55
N ARG A 122 6.25 17.08 8.66
CA ARG A 122 6.84 17.51 7.39
C ARG A 122 7.69 18.77 7.61
N ALA A 123 8.93 18.75 7.15
CA ALA A 123 9.86 19.87 7.30
C ALA A 123 10.03 20.36 8.75
N PRO A 124 10.34 19.51 9.74
CA PRO A 124 10.39 19.94 11.13
C PRO A 124 11.51 20.93 11.45
N TYR A 125 12.50 21.01 10.59
CA TYR A 125 13.61 21.99 10.72
C TYR A 125 13.42 23.22 9.85
N GLY A 126 12.29 23.33 9.12
CA GLY A 126 11.99 24.36 8.15
C GLY A 126 12.36 23.97 6.71
N TYR A 127 11.61 24.52 5.79
CA TYR A 127 11.79 24.39 4.35
C TYR A 127 11.77 25.76 3.71
N TYR A 128 12.81 26.06 2.94
CA TYR A 128 12.95 27.30 2.19
C TYR A 128 13.03 27.00 0.70
N ARG A 129 12.35 27.81 -0.11
CA ARG A 129 12.45 27.76 -1.57
C ARG A 129 12.87 29.12 -2.09
N TYR A 130 13.92 29.17 -2.92
CA TYR A 130 14.43 30.38 -3.54
C TYR A 130 14.34 30.31 -5.06
N ALA A 131 14.05 31.46 -5.71
CA ALA A 131 13.97 31.57 -7.17
C ALA A 131 15.33 31.45 -7.83
N SER A 132 16.39 31.85 -7.14
CA SER A 132 17.76 31.79 -7.65
C SER A 132 18.79 31.58 -6.53
N MET A 133 20.01 31.24 -6.91
CA MET A 133 21.16 31.18 -6.00
C MET A 133 21.49 32.58 -5.46
N ASP A 134 21.35 33.60 -6.29
CA ASP A 134 21.65 34.98 -5.88
C ASP A 134 20.72 35.44 -4.79
N ASP A 135 19.41 35.16 -4.88
CA ASP A 135 18.44 35.50 -3.83
C ASP A 135 18.78 34.83 -2.48
N PHE A 136 19.24 33.57 -2.55
CA PHE A 136 19.66 32.86 -1.33
C PHE A 136 20.95 33.48 -0.74
N MET A 137 21.93 33.81 -1.57
CA MET A 137 23.23 34.37 -1.13
C MET A 137 23.13 35.81 -0.64
N THR A 138 22.21 36.61 -1.17
CA THR A 138 21.99 38.01 -0.76
C THR A 138 21.04 38.13 0.42
N GLY A 139 20.40 37.01 0.87
CA GLY A 139 19.49 37.00 2.00
C GLY A 139 18.10 37.58 1.70
N GLU A 140 17.70 37.50 0.42
CA GLU A 140 16.33 37.89 0.02
C GLU A 140 15.29 36.97 0.67
N LYS A 141 14.01 37.39 0.69
CA LYS A 141 12.93 36.56 1.17
C LYS A 141 12.74 35.33 0.29
N PRO A 142 12.50 34.13 0.88
CA PRO A 142 12.20 32.94 0.10
C PRO A 142 10.87 33.08 -0.65
N MET A 143 10.76 32.36 -1.77
CA MET A 143 9.47 32.21 -2.49
C MET A 143 8.42 31.49 -1.64
N LEU A 144 8.89 30.56 -0.81
CA LEU A 144 8.05 29.76 0.09
C LEU A 144 8.87 29.42 1.34
N TYR A 145 8.24 29.54 2.49
CA TYR A 145 8.71 28.99 3.75
C TYR A 145 7.66 28.06 4.34
N GLY A 146 8.06 26.85 4.75
CA GLY A 146 7.18 25.89 5.39
C GLY A 146 7.83 25.23 6.60
N ILE A 147 7.05 24.94 7.63
CA ILE A 147 7.50 24.21 8.82
C ILE A 147 6.33 23.46 9.47
N THR A 148 6.62 22.31 10.05
CA THR A 148 5.74 21.64 11.00
C THR A 148 6.42 21.57 12.35
N TYR A 149 5.76 22.03 13.38
CA TYR A 149 6.29 22.05 14.75
C TYR A 149 5.23 21.59 15.77
N GLY A 150 5.70 20.97 16.84
CA GLY A 150 4.83 20.51 17.92
C GLY A 150 4.46 21.64 18.87
N TYR A 151 3.24 21.59 19.38
CA TYR A 151 2.78 22.51 20.41
C TYR A 151 3.37 22.19 21.78
N ASN A 152 3.31 23.18 22.71
CA ASN A 152 3.75 23.07 24.09
C ASN A 152 5.21 22.63 24.27
N GLY A 153 6.08 23.04 23.34
CA GLY A 153 7.51 22.75 23.36
C GLY A 153 7.88 21.29 23.04
N LYS A 154 6.98 20.50 22.49
CA LYS A 154 7.28 19.15 22.03
C LYS A 154 7.97 19.20 20.67
N ASP A 155 9.20 18.69 20.57
CA ASP A 155 9.92 18.65 19.29
C ASP A 155 9.30 17.62 18.32
N ALA A 156 8.78 16.51 18.84
CA ALA A 156 8.22 15.41 18.05
C ALA A 156 6.98 14.82 18.73
N PRO A 157 5.80 15.43 18.60
CA PRO A 157 4.58 14.85 19.14
C PRO A 157 4.24 13.56 18.37
N GLY A 158 4.01 12.46 19.09
CA GLY A 158 3.53 11.20 18.55
C GLY A 158 2.03 11.04 18.81
N ALA A 159 1.28 10.67 17.78
CA ALA A 159 -0.10 10.27 17.94
C ALA A 159 -0.16 8.80 18.38
N GLU A 160 -0.89 8.55 19.45
CA GLU A 160 -0.98 7.24 20.08
C GLU A 160 -2.37 6.63 19.88
N LEU A 161 -2.43 5.32 19.75
CA LEU A 161 -3.65 4.53 19.68
C LEU A 161 -3.43 3.22 20.42
N THR A 162 -4.30 2.94 21.40
CA THR A 162 -4.43 1.62 22.00
C THR A 162 -5.67 0.94 21.44
N PHE A 163 -5.46 -0.10 20.64
CA PHE A 163 -6.50 -0.86 19.98
C PHE A 163 -6.58 -2.27 20.55
N GLY A 164 -7.77 -2.83 20.66
CA GLY A 164 -8.00 -4.22 21.02
C GLY A 164 -8.82 -4.97 19.99
N MET A 165 -8.59 -6.27 19.88
CA MET A 165 -9.45 -7.19 19.16
C MET A 165 -9.77 -8.39 20.05
N LEU A 166 -11.05 -8.51 20.43
CA LEU A 166 -11.54 -9.67 21.15
C LEU A 166 -12.18 -10.62 20.15
N GLY A 167 -11.74 -11.87 20.14
CA GLY A 167 -12.26 -12.93 19.27
C GLY A 167 -12.73 -14.14 20.07
N ALA A 168 -13.84 -14.75 19.65
CA ALA A 168 -14.29 -16.05 20.14
C ALA A 168 -14.74 -16.91 18.96
N TYR A 169 -14.46 -18.20 19.01
CA TYR A 169 -14.82 -19.10 17.92
C TYR A 169 -15.03 -20.53 18.38
N ALA A 170 -15.83 -21.25 17.59
CA ALA A 170 -15.97 -22.69 17.69
C ALA A 170 -16.02 -23.30 16.29
N GLN A 171 -15.37 -24.44 16.12
CA GLN A 171 -15.25 -25.17 14.88
C GLN A 171 -15.34 -26.67 15.16
N ASP A 172 -15.99 -27.41 14.27
CA ASP A 172 -15.98 -28.86 14.26
C ASP A 172 -15.43 -29.40 12.94
N GLU A 173 -14.47 -30.30 13.02
CA GLU A 173 -14.04 -31.16 11.92
C GLU A 173 -14.72 -32.51 12.04
N TYR A 174 -15.72 -32.77 11.21
CA TYR A 174 -16.49 -33.99 11.20
C TYR A 174 -16.03 -34.93 10.09
N SER A 175 -15.49 -36.08 10.47
CA SER A 175 -15.14 -37.17 9.56
C SER A 175 -16.40 -37.98 9.23
N ILE A 176 -17.11 -37.58 8.15
CA ILE A 176 -18.35 -38.26 7.71
C ILE A 176 -18.04 -39.70 7.32
N THR A 177 -16.95 -39.88 6.58
CA THR A 177 -16.38 -41.18 6.22
C THR A 177 -14.85 -41.09 6.42
N PRO A 178 -14.11 -42.22 6.34
CA PRO A 178 -12.64 -42.18 6.36
C PRO A 178 -12.02 -41.27 5.27
N ASN A 179 -12.75 -41.04 4.18
CA ASN A 179 -12.28 -40.33 3.01
C ASN A 179 -12.88 -38.91 2.87
N LEU A 180 -13.90 -38.57 3.64
CA LEU A 180 -14.60 -37.28 3.56
C LEU A 180 -14.66 -36.61 4.93
N LYS A 181 -14.05 -35.46 5.03
CA LYS A 181 -14.09 -34.60 6.21
C LYS A 181 -14.77 -33.27 5.85
N LEU A 182 -15.73 -32.84 6.68
CA LEU A 182 -16.28 -31.49 6.67
C LEU A 182 -15.72 -30.68 7.84
N THR A 183 -15.52 -29.40 7.62
CA THR A 183 -15.14 -28.44 8.66
C THR A 183 -16.15 -27.31 8.64
N TYR A 184 -16.80 -27.03 9.76
CA TYR A 184 -17.72 -25.89 9.89
C TYR A 184 -17.50 -25.18 11.21
N GLY A 185 -17.65 -23.86 11.20
CA GLY A 185 -17.40 -23.06 12.40
C GLY A 185 -17.92 -21.64 12.28
N LEU A 186 -17.88 -20.98 13.42
CA LEU A 186 -18.29 -19.60 13.56
C LEU A 186 -17.28 -18.85 14.41
N ARG A 187 -16.91 -17.64 13.96
CA ARG A 187 -16.04 -16.73 14.70
C ARG A 187 -16.72 -15.38 14.86
N PHE A 188 -16.53 -14.79 16.03
CA PHE A 188 -16.95 -13.45 16.39
C PHE A 188 -15.71 -12.61 16.68
N ASP A 189 -15.62 -11.41 16.09
CA ASP A 189 -14.54 -10.46 16.32
C ASP A 189 -15.13 -9.10 16.72
N LEU A 190 -14.63 -8.53 17.82
CA LEU A 190 -15.07 -7.24 18.36
C LEU A 190 -13.85 -6.30 18.47
N PRO A 191 -13.75 -5.26 17.63
CA PRO A 191 -12.73 -4.22 17.78
C PRO A 191 -13.06 -3.34 19.00
N LEU A 192 -12.02 -2.94 19.74
CA LEU A 192 -12.10 -2.10 20.93
C LEU A 192 -11.14 -0.92 20.78
N TYR A 193 -11.57 0.26 21.20
CA TYR A 193 -10.77 1.49 21.19
C TYR A 193 -10.68 2.00 22.63
N PHE A 194 -9.44 2.21 23.13
CA PHE A 194 -9.23 2.47 24.56
C PHE A 194 -8.85 3.90 24.89
N ASP A 195 -8.48 4.70 23.89
CA ASP A 195 -8.01 6.07 24.12
C ASP A 195 -9.13 7.08 23.90
N ASP A 196 -9.07 8.16 24.64
CA ASP A 196 -9.87 9.37 24.43
C ASP A 196 -9.11 10.32 23.50
N LEU A 197 -9.78 10.86 22.51
CA LEU A 197 -9.20 11.80 21.55
C LEU A 197 -9.41 13.25 21.99
N LEU A 198 -8.41 14.06 21.72
CA LEU A 198 -8.54 15.52 21.88
C LEU A 198 -9.36 16.08 20.72
N GLY A 199 -10.51 16.66 21.04
CA GLY A 199 -11.35 17.35 20.07
C GLY A 199 -10.82 18.74 19.73
N ASN A 200 -11.31 19.28 18.61
CA ASN A 200 -11.12 20.67 18.22
C ASN A 200 -12.49 21.31 17.99
N ALA A 201 -12.84 22.28 18.83
CA ALA A 201 -14.14 22.94 18.78
C ALA A 201 -14.38 23.68 17.46
N ALA A 202 -13.35 24.31 16.90
CA ALA A 202 -13.46 25.00 15.62
C ALA A 202 -13.76 24.06 14.45
N ILE A 203 -13.20 22.84 14.45
CA ILE A 203 -13.56 21.81 13.46
C ILE A 203 -15.01 21.39 13.61
N LYS A 204 -15.45 21.13 14.85
CA LYS A 204 -16.81 20.68 15.17
C LYS A 204 -17.90 21.68 14.79
N GLU A 205 -17.59 22.97 14.85
CA GLU A 205 -18.49 24.06 14.47
C GLU A 205 -18.52 24.32 12.95
N GLN A 206 -17.55 23.83 12.21
CA GLN A 206 -17.50 23.97 10.75
C GLN A 206 -18.37 22.92 10.04
N SER A 207 -18.90 23.34 8.90
CA SER A 207 -19.52 22.43 7.93
C SER A 207 -18.65 22.39 6.69
N PHE A 208 -18.36 21.19 6.20
CA PHE A 208 -17.62 20.94 4.97
C PHE A 208 -18.58 20.31 3.97
N ASN A 209 -18.99 21.06 2.97
CA ASN A 209 -20.01 20.65 1.99
C ASN A 209 -21.26 20.03 2.69
N GLY A 210 -21.75 20.69 3.74
CA GLY A 210 -22.93 20.25 4.51
C GLY A 210 -22.67 19.15 5.55
N THR A 211 -21.43 18.69 5.72
CA THR A 211 -21.06 17.66 6.70
C THR A 211 -20.32 18.29 7.90
N ASN A 212 -20.80 18.04 9.10
CA ASN A 212 -20.10 18.39 10.33
C ASN A 212 -19.17 17.24 10.73
N VAL A 213 -17.95 17.58 11.14
CA VAL A 213 -16.88 16.63 11.47
C VAL A 213 -16.53 16.72 12.95
N ASP A 214 -16.49 15.57 13.62
CA ASP A 214 -15.99 15.47 14.99
C ASP A 214 -14.75 14.58 15.03
N VAL A 215 -13.60 15.16 15.36
CA VAL A 215 -12.32 14.45 15.45
C VAL A 215 -12.04 13.88 16.85
N SER A 216 -12.95 14.06 17.80
CA SER A 216 -12.83 13.57 19.18
C SER A 216 -13.39 12.16 19.39
N GLU A 217 -13.97 11.55 18.37
CA GLU A 217 -14.61 10.24 18.49
C GLU A 217 -13.90 9.16 17.66
N TRP A 218 -13.68 8.00 18.28
CA TRP A 218 -13.33 6.79 17.56
C TRP A 218 -14.58 6.11 16.96
N PRO A 219 -14.42 5.21 15.96
CA PRO A 219 -15.53 4.40 15.48
C PRO A 219 -16.18 3.59 16.60
N LYS A 220 -17.48 3.38 16.51
CA LYS A 220 -18.21 2.51 17.44
C LYS A 220 -17.75 1.06 17.26
N SER A 221 -17.47 0.37 18.36
CA SER A 221 -17.19 -1.06 18.34
C SER A 221 -18.37 -1.82 17.73
N LYS A 222 -18.13 -2.58 16.67
CA LYS A 222 -19.15 -3.36 15.97
C LYS A 222 -18.72 -4.80 15.86
N LEU A 223 -19.60 -5.73 16.30
CA LEU A 223 -19.36 -7.16 16.21
C LEU A 223 -19.34 -7.61 14.74
N LEU A 224 -18.29 -8.32 14.36
CA LEU A 224 -18.11 -8.95 13.05
C LEU A 224 -18.29 -10.45 13.20
N ILE A 225 -19.12 -11.05 12.35
CA ILE A 225 -19.46 -12.47 12.39
C ILE A 225 -18.85 -13.13 11.16
N SER A 226 -18.12 -14.23 11.37
CA SER A 226 -17.34 -14.92 10.35
C SER A 226 -17.67 -16.42 10.32
N PRO A 227 -18.78 -16.84 9.66
CA PRO A 227 -19.05 -18.25 9.40
C PRO A 227 -18.05 -18.82 8.40
N ARG A 228 -17.71 -20.11 8.57
CA ARG A 228 -16.78 -20.85 7.72
C ARG A 228 -17.27 -22.26 7.48
N LEU A 229 -17.10 -22.75 6.25
CA LEU A 229 -17.37 -24.10 5.84
C LEU A 229 -16.22 -24.59 4.96
N GLY A 230 -15.76 -25.80 5.16
CA GLY A 230 -14.74 -26.44 4.34
C GLY A 230 -14.94 -27.94 4.22
N PHE A 231 -14.27 -28.54 3.25
CA PHE A 231 -14.26 -29.97 3.06
C PHE A 231 -12.92 -30.46 2.54
N ASN A 232 -12.62 -31.72 2.85
CA ASN A 232 -11.51 -32.48 2.29
C ASN A 232 -12.03 -33.86 1.92
N TRP A 233 -11.92 -34.21 0.64
CA TRP A 233 -12.46 -35.45 0.10
C TRP A 233 -11.44 -36.21 -0.74
N ASP A 234 -10.96 -37.34 -0.25
CA ASP A 234 -10.24 -38.32 -1.03
C ASP A 234 -11.26 -39.18 -1.78
N ILE A 235 -11.52 -38.85 -3.06
CA ILE A 235 -12.65 -39.41 -3.83
C ILE A 235 -12.57 -40.92 -3.92
N LYS A 236 -11.39 -41.48 -4.07
CA LYS A 236 -11.19 -42.93 -4.23
C LYS A 236 -10.64 -43.62 -2.97
N GLY A 237 -10.18 -42.86 -1.98
CA GLY A 237 -9.58 -43.38 -0.76
C GLY A 237 -8.13 -43.85 -0.89
N ASP A 238 -7.52 -43.65 -2.03
CA ASP A 238 -6.13 -43.97 -2.36
C ASP A 238 -5.25 -42.74 -2.59
N ARG A 239 -5.82 -41.54 -2.34
CA ARG A 239 -5.21 -40.23 -2.59
C ARG A 239 -4.84 -39.96 -4.06
N SER A 240 -5.35 -40.76 -4.99
CA SER A 240 -5.13 -40.50 -6.41
C SER A 240 -5.89 -39.27 -6.92
N ILE A 241 -7.03 -38.95 -6.29
CA ILE A 241 -7.81 -37.73 -6.54
C ILE A 241 -8.26 -37.19 -5.18
N VAL A 242 -7.75 -36.02 -4.79
CA VAL A 242 -8.12 -35.32 -3.57
C VAL A 242 -8.75 -33.98 -3.94
N LEU A 243 -9.98 -33.75 -3.47
CA LEU A 243 -10.69 -32.49 -3.64
C LEU A 243 -10.80 -31.78 -2.28
N THR A 244 -10.35 -30.52 -2.24
CA THR A 244 -10.45 -29.67 -1.05
C THR A 244 -11.12 -28.35 -1.41
N GLY A 245 -11.84 -27.77 -0.47
CA GLY A 245 -12.45 -26.47 -0.71
C GLY A 245 -13.04 -25.89 0.55
N GLY A 246 -13.39 -24.61 0.45
CA GLY A 246 -14.02 -23.92 1.56
C GLY A 246 -14.61 -22.57 1.16
N THR A 247 -15.47 -22.08 2.02
CA THR A 247 -16.10 -20.77 1.91
C THR A 247 -16.25 -20.14 3.29
N GLY A 248 -16.18 -18.82 3.38
CA GLY A 248 -16.37 -18.14 4.66
C GLY A 248 -16.19 -16.63 4.58
N LEU A 249 -16.50 -15.98 5.69
CA LEU A 249 -16.19 -14.58 5.93
C LEU A 249 -14.90 -14.45 6.74
N PHE A 250 -14.09 -13.47 6.37
CA PHE A 250 -12.79 -13.23 7.01
C PHE A 250 -12.64 -11.74 7.32
N THR A 251 -12.39 -11.44 8.59
CA THR A 251 -12.13 -10.09 9.07
C THR A 251 -10.63 -9.77 8.98
N GLY A 252 -10.29 -8.58 8.52
CA GLY A 252 -8.92 -8.05 8.46
C GLY A 252 -8.72 -6.87 9.39
N LEU A 253 -7.46 -6.42 9.49
CA LEU A 253 -7.06 -5.20 10.18
C LEU A 253 -6.54 -4.17 9.17
N LEU A 254 -6.45 -2.91 9.62
CA LEU A 254 -5.89 -1.79 8.86
C LEU A 254 -4.51 -1.40 9.38
N PRO A 255 -3.70 -0.73 8.55
CA PRO A 255 -2.55 0.02 9.04
C PRO A 255 -2.99 1.10 10.04
N PHE A 256 -2.53 1.01 11.29
CA PHE A 256 -2.97 1.95 12.34
C PHE A 256 -2.52 3.39 12.13
N VAL A 257 -1.55 3.63 11.26
CA VAL A 257 -1.21 4.99 10.81
C VAL A 257 -2.42 5.73 10.24
N TRP A 258 -3.38 5.02 9.63
CA TRP A 258 -4.60 5.64 9.12
C TRP A 258 -5.53 6.13 10.24
N PHE A 259 -5.52 5.48 11.39
CA PHE A 259 -6.25 5.93 12.58
C PHE A 259 -5.51 7.07 13.29
N THR A 260 -4.19 6.95 13.47
CA THR A 260 -3.41 8.00 14.18
C THR A 260 -3.31 9.31 13.41
N ASN A 261 -3.64 9.32 12.10
CA ASN A 261 -3.78 10.57 11.36
C ASN A 261 -4.93 11.46 11.89
N GLN A 262 -5.95 10.89 12.55
CA GLN A 262 -7.02 11.69 13.16
C GLN A 262 -6.50 12.59 14.27
N PRO A 263 -5.86 12.13 15.36
CA PRO A 263 -5.27 13.01 16.35
C PRO A 263 -4.11 13.86 15.81
N THR A 264 -3.30 13.35 14.89
CA THR A 264 -2.19 14.10 14.28
C THR A 264 -2.69 15.36 13.58
N ASN A 265 -3.82 15.27 12.84
CA ASN A 265 -4.35 16.34 12.00
C ASN A 265 -5.53 17.08 12.67
N ALA A 266 -5.77 16.88 13.97
CA ALA A 266 -6.82 17.59 14.71
C ALA A 266 -6.43 19.03 15.11
N GLY A 267 -5.20 19.47 14.80
CA GLY A 267 -4.70 20.80 15.17
C GLY A 267 -4.43 20.99 16.66
N GLN A 268 -4.28 19.89 17.43
CA GLN A 268 -4.07 19.93 18.88
C GLN A 268 -2.65 19.49 19.30
N MET A 269 -1.95 18.79 18.42
CA MET A 269 -0.62 18.23 18.72
C MET A 269 0.50 19.02 18.06
N GLN A 270 0.28 19.45 16.83
CA GLN A 270 1.26 20.10 15.96
C GLN A 270 0.59 21.10 15.04
N ASN A 271 1.40 22.02 14.49
CA ASN A 271 0.97 22.95 13.47
C ASN A 271 1.83 22.79 12.22
N MET A 272 1.21 22.71 11.07
CA MET A 272 1.86 22.72 9.76
C MET A 272 1.44 23.97 9.01
N VAL A 273 2.42 24.81 8.69
CA VAL A 273 2.20 26.08 8.00
C VAL A 273 3.13 26.22 6.81
N GLU A 274 2.63 26.86 5.77
CA GLU A 274 3.41 27.29 4.60
C GLU A 274 3.01 28.74 4.28
N PHE A 275 4.00 29.56 3.96
CA PHE A 275 3.85 30.97 3.64
C PHE A 275 4.53 31.28 2.32
N GLU A 276 3.84 31.98 1.43
CA GLU A 276 4.42 32.57 0.24
C GLU A 276 5.14 33.89 0.56
N THR A 277 5.99 34.38 -0.35
CA THR A 277 6.78 35.63 -0.15
C THR A 277 5.96 36.82 0.36
N SER A 278 4.71 36.95 -0.11
CA SER A 278 3.81 38.06 0.26
C SER A 278 3.32 37.99 1.69
N GLU A 279 3.28 36.79 2.27
CA GLU A 279 2.79 36.55 3.63
C GLU A 279 3.91 36.65 4.68
N LEU A 280 5.17 36.63 4.22
CA LEU A 280 6.35 36.71 5.09
C LEU A 280 6.66 38.16 5.51
N PRO A 281 7.08 38.43 6.77
CA PRO A 281 7.58 39.75 7.20
C PRO A 281 8.68 40.30 6.29
N ALA A 282 8.81 41.62 6.24
CA ALA A 282 9.78 42.27 5.34
C ALA A 282 11.23 41.85 5.62
N ASN A 283 11.55 41.52 6.86
CA ASN A 283 12.88 41.13 7.34
C ASN A 283 13.03 39.60 7.50
N PHE A 284 12.10 38.81 6.97
CA PHE A 284 12.20 37.36 7.06
C PHE A 284 13.30 36.84 6.14
N ALA A 285 14.31 36.20 6.70
CA ALA A 285 15.46 35.69 5.99
C ALA A 285 15.75 34.22 6.40
N PHE A 286 16.66 33.59 5.68
CA PHE A 286 17.15 32.26 6.03
C PHE A 286 17.78 32.26 7.42
N ASN A 287 17.35 31.31 8.25
CA ASN A 287 17.95 31.02 9.55
C ASN A 287 18.22 29.51 9.66
N PRO A 288 19.48 29.08 9.84
CA PRO A 288 19.80 27.67 10.01
C PRO A 288 19.27 27.08 11.33
N ASN A 289 18.93 27.93 12.31
CA ASN A 289 18.34 27.53 13.58
C ASN A 289 16.82 27.69 13.53
N TYR A 290 16.11 26.63 13.21
CA TYR A 290 14.63 26.65 13.12
C TYR A 290 13.94 27.05 14.45
N LYS A 291 14.54 26.74 15.61
CA LYS A 291 13.99 27.12 16.92
C LYS A 291 14.00 28.65 17.13
N GLU A 292 15.04 29.31 16.62
CA GLU A 292 15.08 30.77 16.62
C GLU A 292 14.03 31.36 15.69
N THR A 293 13.82 30.78 14.51
CA THR A 293 12.77 31.22 13.58
C THR A 293 11.39 31.17 14.24
N LEU A 294 11.07 30.10 14.97
CA LEU A 294 9.81 29.96 15.70
C LEU A 294 9.67 30.98 16.83
N THR A 295 10.72 31.20 17.64
CA THR A 295 10.67 32.08 18.82
C THR A 295 10.70 33.56 18.47
N GLN A 296 11.35 33.94 17.37
CA GLN A 296 11.43 35.33 16.89
C GLN A 296 10.15 35.79 16.19
N ASN A 297 9.28 34.87 15.77
CA ASN A 297 8.04 35.18 15.05
C ASN A 297 6.80 34.51 15.71
N PRO A 298 6.51 34.83 17.00
CA PRO A 298 5.47 34.12 17.75
C PRO A 298 4.06 34.35 17.18
N ASP A 299 3.81 35.45 16.50
CA ASP A 299 2.53 35.70 15.83
C ASP A 299 2.30 34.79 14.61
N MET A 300 3.38 34.37 13.96
CA MET A 300 3.30 33.39 12.86
C MET A 300 3.29 31.95 13.37
N PHE A 301 3.93 31.70 14.52
CA PHE A 301 4.14 30.36 15.07
C PHE A 301 3.68 30.27 16.52
N PRO A 302 2.35 30.27 16.77
CA PRO A 302 1.82 30.13 18.13
C PRO A 302 2.31 28.84 18.78
N SER A 303 2.76 28.92 20.03
CA SER A 303 3.34 27.79 20.77
C SER A 303 2.29 26.85 21.40
N THR A 304 1.03 27.25 21.40
CA THR A 304 -0.11 26.48 21.94
C THR A 304 -1.19 26.33 20.88
N PRO A 305 -1.96 25.22 20.91
CA PRO A 305 -3.06 25.06 19.98
C PRO A 305 -4.09 26.17 20.15
N GLY A 306 -4.49 26.76 19.04
CA GLY A 306 -5.60 27.73 18.98
C GLY A 306 -6.92 27.03 18.67
N ASN A 307 -7.97 27.86 18.48
CA ASN A 307 -9.27 27.41 17.98
C ASN A 307 -9.37 27.57 16.46
N GLU A 308 -8.26 27.34 15.74
CA GLU A 308 -8.22 27.42 14.28
C GLU A 308 -8.49 26.07 13.66
N VAL A 309 -9.10 26.10 12.46
CA VAL A 309 -9.33 24.91 11.66
C VAL A 309 -8.04 24.60 10.89
N PRO A 310 -7.46 23.41 11.05
CA PRO A 310 -6.25 23.03 10.31
C PRO A 310 -6.44 23.03 8.79
N GLY A 311 -5.35 23.24 8.04
CA GLY A 311 -5.34 23.18 6.58
C GLY A 311 -5.62 21.77 6.00
N ALA A 312 -5.44 20.73 6.81
CA ALA A 312 -5.76 19.35 6.47
C ALA A 312 -6.28 18.62 7.70
N ILE A 313 -7.40 17.92 7.54
CA ILE A 313 -8.07 17.13 8.57
C ILE A 313 -8.17 15.68 8.09
N ALA A 314 -7.99 14.72 8.99
CA ALA A 314 -8.33 13.33 8.76
C ALA A 314 -9.17 12.82 9.92
N TYR A 315 -10.17 11.98 9.65
CA TYR A 315 -10.99 11.35 10.68
C TYR A 315 -11.56 10.03 10.21
N VAL A 316 -11.97 9.20 11.16
CA VAL A 316 -12.59 7.90 10.87
C VAL A 316 -14.10 8.05 11.05
N ASP A 317 -14.87 7.54 10.10
CA ASP A 317 -16.32 7.50 10.17
C ASP A 317 -16.78 6.81 11.48
N PRO A 318 -17.63 7.42 12.30
CA PRO A 318 -18.16 6.77 13.51
C PRO A 318 -18.86 5.43 13.24
N ASN A 319 -19.30 5.21 12.01
CA ASN A 319 -19.94 3.96 11.57
C ASN A 319 -19.00 2.99 10.85
N PHE A 320 -17.73 3.30 10.77
CA PHE A 320 -16.72 2.44 10.14
C PHE A 320 -16.76 1.01 10.69
N LYS A 321 -16.60 0.04 9.79
CA LYS A 321 -16.41 -1.37 10.12
C LYS A 321 -15.06 -1.85 9.59
N MET A 322 -14.37 -2.66 10.38
CA MET A 322 -13.15 -3.32 9.94
C MET A 322 -13.37 -4.09 8.64
N PRO A 323 -12.37 -4.15 7.76
CA PRO A 323 -12.51 -4.82 6.47
C PRO A 323 -12.90 -6.29 6.65
N GLN A 324 -13.86 -6.73 5.85
CA GLN A 324 -14.32 -8.11 5.83
C GLN A 324 -14.53 -8.55 4.39
N VAL A 325 -14.11 -9.76 4.07
CA VAL A 325 -14.26 -10.36 2.74
C VAL A 325 -14.96 -11.71 2.83
N TRP A 326 -15.78 -12.02 1.83
CA TRP A 326 -16.22 -13.37 1.55
C TRP A 326 -15.23 -14.03 0.61
N ARG A 327 -14.73 -15.21 0.97
CA ARG A 327 -13.79 -15.97 0.15
C ARG A 327 -14.25 -17.42 0.01
N SER A 328 -14.17 -17.92 -1.23
CA SER A 328 -14.41 -19.33 -1.56
C SER A 328 -13.25 -19.86 -2.39
N ASN A 329 -12.87 -21.10 -2.14
CA ASN A 329 -11.85 -21.79 -2.93
C ASN A 329 -12.20 -23.26 -3.12
N VAL A 330 -11.70 -23.81 -4.21
CA VAL A 330 -11.70 -25.24 -4.51
C VAL A 330 -10.37 -25.62 -5.13
N ASN A 331 -9.79 -26.72 -4.67
CA ASN A 331 -8.55 -27.29 -5.23
C ASN A 331 -8.75 -28.78 -5.47
N ALA A 332 -8.20 -29.28 -6.56
CA ALA A 332 -8.16 -30.69 -6.90
C ALA A 332 -6.71 -31.13 -7.19
N GLU A 333 -6.29 -32.19 -6.54
CA GLU A 333 -4.99 -32.83 -6.76
C GLU A 333 -5.20 -34.17 -7.45
N PHE A 334 -4.43 -34.45 -8.50
CA PHE A 334 -4.48 -35.66 -9.31
C PHE A 334 -3.11 -36.31 -9.33
N GLN A 335 -3.02 -37.56 -8.94
CA GLN A 335 -1.87 -38.41 -9.25
C GLN A 335 -2.07 -38.95 -10.68
N LEU A 336 -1.24 -38.45 -11.60
CA LEU A 336 -1.26 -38.85 -13.00
C LEU A 336 -0.31 -40.03 -13.28
N PRO A 337 -0.48 -40.75 -14.41
CA PRO A 337 0.47 -41.77 -14.82
C PRO A 337 1.93 -41.28 -14.81
N TYR A 338 2.84 -42.22 -14.69
CA TYR A 338 4.29 -41.98 -14.65
C TYR A 338 4.75 -41.10 -13.46
N GLY A 339 3.96 -40.98 -12.40
CA GLY A 339 4.30 -40.24 -11.16
C GLY A 339 4.29 -38.72 -11.32
N PHE A 340 3.53 -38.20 -12.28
CA PHE A 340 3.20 -36.76 -12.30
C PHE A 340 2.11 -36.47 -11.26
N MET A 341 2.18 -35.27 -10.66
CA MET A 341 1.15 -34.72 -9.80
C MET A 341 0.67 -33.39 -10.39
N LEU A 342 -0.64 -33.31 -10.66
CA LEU A 342 -1.31 -32.09 -11.12
C LEU A 342 -2.19 -31.55 -10.01
N SER A 343 -1.98 -30.28 -9.64
CA SER A 343 -2.84 -29.53 -8.75
C SER A 343 -3.52 -28.41 -9.53
N VAL A 344 -4.84 -28.31 -9.47
CA VAL A 344 -5.62 -27.23 -10.06
C VAL A 344 -6.49 -26.59 -9.01
N GLY A 345 -6.59 -25.27 -9.03
CA GLY A 345 -7.34 -24.51 -8.03
C GLY A 345 -8.07 -23.31 -8.61
N ALA A 346 -9.17 -22.97 -7.96
CA ALA A 346 -9.92 -21.75 -8.22
C ALA A 346 -10.23 -21.06 -6.88
N MET A 347 -10.16 -19.73 -6.87
CA MET A 347 -10.51 -18.90 -5.72
C MET A 347 -11.36 -17.72 -6.19
N TYR A 348 -12.39 -17.39 -5.40
CA TYR A 348 -13.18 -16.17 -5.53
C TYR A 348 -13.18 -15.42 -4.21
N THR A 349 -12.99 -14.11 -4.27
CA THR A 349 -13.08 -13.21 -3.11
C THR A 349 -13.96 -12.03 -3.47
N ARG A 350 -14.81 -11.58 -2.55
CA ARG A 350 -15.65 -10.39 -2.67
C ARG A 350 -15.58 -9.58 -1.39
N ASP A 351 -15.47 -8.25 -1.51
CA ASP A 351 -15.55 -7.35 -0.37
C ASP A 351 -16.96 -7.35 0.23
N ILE A 352 -17.01 -7.44 1.57
CA ILE A 352 -18.20 -7.17 2.37
C ILE A 352 -18.10 -5.76 2.94
N TYR A 353 -16.98 -5.47 3.61
CA TYR A 353 -16.60 -4.13 4.06
C TYR A 353 -15.21 -3.85 3.51
N ASN A 354 -15.14 -2.98 2.53
CA ASN A 354 -13.89 -2.44 1.99
C ASN A 354 -13.54 -1.12 2.69
N VAL A 355 -12.40 -0.57 2.37
CA VAL A 355 -11.91 0.67 2.97
C VAL A 355 -11.65 1.68 1.87
N VAL A 356 -12.23 2.86 2.02
CA VAL A 356 -12.08 3.98 1.09
C VAL A 356 -11.84 5.28 1.86
N GLN A 357 -11.28 6.26 1.19
CA GLN A 357 -11.12 7.61 1.69
C GLN A 357 -11.96 8.56 0.83
N LYS A 358 -12.62 9.53 1.47
CA LYS A 358 -13.41 10.58 0.81
C LYS A 358 -13.00 11.94 1.33
N ASN A 359 -12.82 12.92 0.46
CA ASN A 359 -12.63 14.30 0.86
C ASN A 359 -13.98 14.97 1.05
N MET A 360 -14.36 15.21 2.29
CA MET A 360 -15.66 15.83 2.64
C MET A 360 -15.74 17.32 2.32
N ASN A 361 -14.62 17.95 1.97
CA ASN A 361 -14.53 19.36 1.58
C ASN A 361 -14.67 19.57 0.05
N GLU A 362 -14.93 18.53 -0.71
CA GLU A 362 -15.13 18.61 -2.15
C GLU A 362 -16.49 19.22 -2.48
N LYS A 363 -16.51 20.27 -3.29
CA LYS A 363 -17.73 20.89 -3.83
C LYS A 363 -18.33 20.10 -4.98
N ALA A 364 -19.60 20.33 -5.24
CA ALA A 364 -20.20 19.93 -6.51
C ALA A 364 -19.44 20.55 -7.70
N PRO A 365 -19.27 19.82 -8.82
CA PRO A 365 -18.58 20.33 -9.99
C PRO A 365 -19.27 21.57 -10.58
N SER A 366 -18.47 22.39 -11.25
CA SER A 366 -18.93 23.65 -11.89
C SER A 366 -19.67 23.38 -13.22
N GLY A 367 -19.39 22.26 -13.88
CA GLY A 367 -19.98 21.88 -15.14
C GLY A 367 -19.39 20.60 -15.73
N THR A 368 -19.68 20.34 -17.01
CA THR A 368 -19.18 19.20 -17.77
C THR A 368 -18.46 19.68 -19.02
N TYR A 369 -17.44 18.95 -19.46
CA TYR A 369 -16.78 19.20 -20.75
C TYR A 369 -17.65 18.72 -21.91
N ASN A 370 -17.69 19.51 -22.99
CA ASN A 370 -18.41 19.14 -24.22
C ASN A 370 -17.62 18.11 -25.05
N GLU A 371 -16.29 18.26 -25.08
CA GLU A 371 -15.35 17.45 -25.86
C GLU A 371 -15.03 16.11 -25.22
N GLN A 372 -15.32 15.95 -23.95
CA GLN A 372 -15.10 14.71 -23.20
C GLN A 372 -16.39 14.32 -22.46
N PRO A 373 -17.29 13.56 -23.09
CA PRO A 373 -18.62 13.27 -22.57
C PRO A 373 -18.58 12.64 -21.16
N GLY A 374 -19.27 13.27 -20.21
CA GLY A 374 -19.36 12.81 -18.82
C GLY A 374 -18.20 13.23 -17.92
N ARG A 375 -17.15 13.89 -18.41
CA ARG A 375 -16.14 14.51 -17.56
C ARG A 375 -16.67 15.80 -16.97
N VAL A 376 -16.62 15.89 -15.65
CA VAL A 376 -16.95 17.13 -14.92
C VAL A 376 -15.70 17.98 -14.74
N TYR A 377 -15.88 19.27 -14.45
CA TYR A 377 -14.78 20.16 -14.09
C TYR A 377 -15.13 21.09 -12.94
N TRP A 378 -14.10 21.57 -12.25
CA TRP A 378 -14.16 22.67 -11.29
C TRP A 378 -13.41 23.86 -11.85
N THR A 379 -13.96 25.05 -11.70
CA THR A 379 -13.23 26.27 -12.03
C THR A 379 -12.06 26.43 -11.06
N LYS A 380 -10.93 26.90 -11.55
CA LYS A 380 -9.69 27.07 -10.77
C LYS A 380 -9.97 27.70 -9.39
N ASN A 381 -9.45 27.09 -8.33
CA ASN A 381 -9.63 27.46 -6.93
C ASN A 381 -11.06 27.31 -6.37
N ASN A 382 -11.95 26.60 -7.04
CA ASN A 382 -13.33 26.39 -6.60
C ASN A 382 -13.69 24.94 -6.30
N TYR A 383 -12.68 24.09 -6.12
CA TYR A 383 -12.86 22.68 -5.78
C TYR A 383 -13.25 22.46 -4.31
N TYR A 384 -12.68 23.25 -3.41
CA TYR A 384 -12.93 23.14 -1.97
C TYR A 384 -14.04 24.06 -1.50
N ASP A 385 -14.94 23.53 -0.64
CA ASP A 385 -15.98 24.31 0.01
C ASP A 385 -15.38 25.34 1.00
N ASN A 386 -14.42 24.88 1.81
CA ASN A 386 -13.60 25.76 2.63
C ASN A 386 -12.17 25.82 2.04
N PRO A 387 -11.76 26.93 1.38
CA PRO A 387 -10.46 27.03 0.74
C PRO A 387 -9.29 27.12 1.72
N LYS A 388 -9.52 27.46 3.00
CA LYS A 388 -8.49 27.47 4.04
C LYS A 388 -8.15 26.05 4.52
N THR A 389 -9.15 25.14 4.48
CA THR A 389 -8.99 23.72 4.79
C THR A 389 -9.06 22.94 3.49
N LYS A 390 -7.93 22.60 2.90
CA LYS A 390 -7.89 21.95 1.59
C LYS A 390 -8.49 20.55 1.61
N THR A 391 -8.10 19.73 2.58
CA THR A 391 -8.54 18.34 2.65
C THR A 391 -9.18 18.00 3.99
N VAL A 392 -10.35 17.35 3.94
CA VAL A 392 -11.06 16.78 5.09
C VAL A 392 -11.33 15.32 4.77
N ILE A 393 -10.34 14.47 5.03
CA ILE A 393 -10.36 13.06 4.61
C ILE A 393 -11.07 12.21 5.65
N GLN A 394 -12.20 11.64 5.24
CA GLN A 394 -12.91 10.61 5.97
C GLN A 394 -12.42 9.21 5.57
N LEU A 395 -11.99 8.42 6.53
CA LEU A 395 -11.79 6.98 6.36
C LEU A 395 -13.13 6.26 6.60
N THR A 396 -13.68 5.59 5.59
CA THR A 396 -15.01 4.97 5.65
C THR A 396 -15.07 3.66 4.86
N ASN A 397 -16.24 3.02 4.84
CA ASN A 397 -16.50 1.87 3.98
C ASN A 397 -17.20 2.33 2.70
N GLY A 398 -16.74 1.85 1.54
CA GLY A 398 -17.36 2.15 0.26
C GLY A 398 -18.66 1.36 0.03
N ASP A 399 -19.55 1.95 -0.77
CA ASP A 399 -20.86 1.35 -1.10
C ASP A 399 -20.71 0.22 -2.12
N GLU A 400 -19.90 0.42 -3.15
CA GLU A 400 -19.57 -0.60 -4.14
C GLU A 400 -18.55 -1.61 -3.60
N LYS A 401 -18.55 -2.83 -4.18
CA LYS A 401 -17.75 -3.94 -3.67
C LYS A 401 -16.81 -4.48 -4.72
N GLY A 402 -15.52 -4.46 -4.39
CA GLY A 402 -14.49 -5.11 -5.17
C GLY A 402 -14.62 -6.64 -5.13
N TYR A 403 -14.00 -7.28 -6.12
CA TYR A 403 -13.94 -8.74 -6.22
C TYR A 403 -12.68 -9.21 -6.91
N GLN A 404 -12.32 -10.46 -6.62
CA GLN A 404 -11.18 -11.12 -7.25
C GLN A 404 -11.52 -12.57 -7.54
N TYR A 405 -11.05 -13.08 -8.67
CA TYR A 405 -10.97 -14.51 -8.90
C TYR A 405 -9.61 -14.90 -9.46
N SER A 406 -9.19 -16.12 -9.14
CA SER A 406 -7.95 -16.68 -9.67
C SER A 406 -8.12 -18.16 -10.00
N PHE A 407 -7.38 -18.59 -11.02
CA PHE A 407 -7.24 -20.00 -11.41
C PHE A 407 -5.77 -20.33 -11.44
N ASN A 408 -5.41 -21.46 -10.87
CA ASN A 408 -4.02 -21.94 -10.90
C ASN A 408 -3.95 -23.39 -11.32
N ALA A 409 -2.87 -23.74 -11.99
CA ALA A 409 -2.52 -25.14 -12.30
C ALA A 409 -1.01 -25.32 -12.08
N VAL A 410 -0.65 -26.38 -11.36
CA VAL A 410 0.74 -26.74 -11.07
C VAL A 410 0.97 -28.21 -11.40
N LEU A 411 1.93 -28.48 -12.27
CA LEU A 411 2.39 -29.82 -12.62
C LEU A 411 3.75 -30.06 -11.98
N THR A 412 3.88 -31.13 -11.22
CA THR A 412 5.13 -31.52 -10.53
C THR A 412 5.49 -32.95 -10.85
N LYS A 413 6.79 -33.21 -11.00
CA LYS A 413 7.32 -34.59 -11.08
C LYS A 413 8.67 -34.68 -10.39
N LYS A 414 8.82 -35.72 -9.58
CA LYS A 414 10.10 -36.19 -9.06
C LYS A 414 10.52 -37.45 -9.78
N PHE A 415 11.73 -37.47 -10.36
CA PHE A 415 12.31 -38.61 -11.04
C PHE A 415 13.27 -39.35 -10.11
N ASP A 416 13.36 -40.66 -10.29
CA ASP A 416 14.23 -41.52 -9.46
C ASP A 416 15.72 -41.21 -9.59
N PHE A 417 16.13 -40.63 -10.73
CA PHE A 417 17.52 -40.23 -10.97
C PHE A 417 17.94 -38.91 -10.29
N GLY A 418 17.09 -38.35 -9.42
CA GLY A 418 17.41 -37.13 -8.61
C GLY A 418 16.93 -35.80 -9.20
N PHE A 419 16.30 -35.82 -10.39
CA PHE A 419 15.67 -34.61 -10.94
C PHE A 419 14.27 -34.38 -10.37
N THR A 420 13.95 -33.13 -10.00
CA THR A 420 12.60 -32.71 -9.65
C THR A 420 12.27 -31.47 -10.46
N GLY A 421 11.11 -31.46 -11.10
CA GLY A 421 10.61 -30.31 -11.86
C GLY A 421 9.19 -29.93 -11.45
N SER A 422 8.90 -28.64 -11.42
CA SER A 422 7.54 -28.12 -11.30
C SER A 422 7.33 -26.95 -12.26
N PHE A 423 6.12 -26.87 -12.79
CA PHE A 423 5.65 -25.78 -13.65
C PHE A 423 4.27 -25.36 -13.18
N GLY A 424 4.10 -24.07 -12.90
CA GLY A 424 2.85 -23.49 -12.45
C GLY A 424 2.45 -22.29 -13.29
N TYR A 425 1.16 -22.17 -13.54
CA TYR A 425 0.53 -21.01 -14.14
C TYR A 425 -0.62 -20.52 -13.25
N THR A 426 -0.71 -19.22 -13.07
CA THR A 426 -1.82 -18.59 -12.36
C THR A 426 -2.37 -17.45 -13.21
N TYR A 427 -3.69 -17.43 -13.37
CA TYR A 427 -4.44 -16.32 -13.89
C TYR A 427 -5.20 -15.64 -12.73
N THR A 428 -5.11 -14.31 -12.63
CA THR A 428 -5.81 -13.54 -11.60
C THR A 428 -6.49 -12.34 -12.22
N MET A 429 -7.75 -12.14 -11.89
CA MET A 429 -8.49 -10.93 -12.19
C MET A 429 -8.99 -10.34 -10.87
N ALA A 430 -8.62 -9.09 -10.60
CA ALA A 430 -9.05 -8.36 -9.41
C ALA A 430 -9.55 -6.97 -9.80
N LYS A 431 -10.70 -6.60 -9.24
CA LYS A 431 -11.26 -5.24 -9.31
C LYS A 431 -11.55 -4.73 -7.91
N ASP A 432 -11.22 -3.47 -7.65
CA ASP A 432 -11.45 -2.78 -6.38
C ASP A 432 -11.94 -1.34 -6.60
N LEU A 433 -12.37 -0.67 -5.55
CA LEU A 433 -12.67 0.77 -5.56
C LEU A 433 -11.39 1.60 -5.51
N THR A 434 -10.43 1.14 -4.73
CA THR A 434 -9.12 1.77 -4.58
C THR A 434 -8.12 0.73 -4.12
N ALA A 435 -6.91 0.80 -4.66
CA ALA A 435 -5.78 0.02 -4.19
C ALA A 435 -5.15 0.60 -2.90
N ASN A 436 -5.71 1.69 -2.38
CA ASN A 436 -5.18 2.44 -1.23
C ASN A 436 -3.67 2.76 -1.41
N PRO A 437 -3.29 3.47 -2.47
CA PRO A 437 -1.89 3.61 -2.90
C PRO A 437 -1.10 4.64 -2.07
N GLY A 438 -1.36 4.72 -0.75
CA GLY A 438 -0.71 5.67 0.14
C GLY A 438 -0.54 5.15 1.57
N SER A 439 0.45 5.70 2.27
CA SER A 439 0.75 5.36 3.67
C SER A 439 -0.16 6.08 4.68
N ALA A 440 -0.84 7.15 4.29
CA ALA A 440 -1.76 7.92 5.11
C ALA A 440 -3.10 8.09 4.38
N PRO A 441 -4.23 8.38 5.07
CA PRO A 441 -5.53 8.54 4.43
C PRO A 441 -5.53 9.56 3.28
N ASN A 442 -4.88 10.71 3.48
CA ASN A 442 -4.78 11.73 2.43
C ASN A 442 -4.03 11.22 1.19
N SER A 443 -2.87 10.60 1.37
CA SER A 443 -2.10 10.06 0.23
C SER A 443 -2.80 8.86 -0.43
N ALA A 444 -3.52 8.04 0.32
CA ALA A 444 -4.31 6.94 -0.24
C ALA A 444 -5.48 7.45 -1.11
N TRP A 445 -6.10 8.58 -0.72
CA TRP A 445 -7.09 9.26 -1.53
C TRP A 445 -6.46 9.93 -2.75
N GLN A 446 -5.45 10.78 -2.55
CA GLN A 446 -4.85 11.64 -3.58
C GLN A 446 -4.11 10.85 -4.68
N ASN A 447 -3.49 9.71 -4.35
CA ASN A 447 -2.75 8.90 -5.31
C ASN A 447 -3.64 7.90 -6.07
N ASN A 448 -4.95 7.90 -5.83
CA ASN A 448 -5.87 7.14 -6.64
C ASN A 448 -6.07 7.85 -7.99
N VAL A 449 -6.64 7.15 -8.98
CA VAL A 449 -6.92 7.72 -10.30
C VAL A 449 -8.40 7.54 -10.63
N ALA A 450 -9.02 8.56 -11.23
CA ALA A 450 -10.42 8.56 -11.59
C ALA A 450 -10.66 9.38 -12.88
N VAL A 451 -11.86 9.28 -13.44
CA VAL A 451 -12.31 10.15 -14.54
C VAL A 451 -12.75 11.50 -13.98
N ASN A 452 -13.41 11.48 -12.83
CA ASN A 452 -14.02 12.64 -12.20
C ASN A 452 -13.50 12.81 -10.76
N SER A 453 -14.35 12.62 -9.77
CA SER A 453 -13.99 12.76 -8.37
C SER A 453 -13.26 11.52 -7.84
N LEU A 454 -12.20 11.73 -7.05
CA LEU A 454 -11.54 10.66 -6.29
C LEU A 454 -12.41 10.14 -5.13
N ASN A 455 -13.50 10.82 -4.78
CA ASN A 455 -14.48 10.33 -3.82
C ASN A 455 -15.35 9.19 -4.36
N ASP A 456 -15.45 9.08 -5.69
CA ASP A 456 -16.20 8.04 -6.38
C ASP A 456 -15.41 7.50 -7.59
N PRO A 457 -14.33 6.76 -7.34
CA PRO A 457 -13.44 6.28 -8.40
C PRO A 457 -14.03 5.13 -9.24
N GLY A 458 -15.17 4.55 -8.82
CA GLY A 458 -15.78 3.37 -9.43
C GLY A 458 -14.96 2.08 -9.24
N VAL A 459 -15.61 0.94 -9.40
CA VAL A 459 -14.94 -0.37 -9.36
C VAL A 459 -14.18 -0.61 -10.65
N SER A 460 -12.87 -0.71 -10.57
CA SER A 460 -11.98 -0.93 -11.71
C SER A 460 -10.85 -1.91 -11.38
N TYR A 461 -9.97 -2.20 -12.32
CA TYR A 461 -8.87 -3.13 -12.09
C TYR A 461 -7.98 -2.70 -10.91
N SER A 462 -7.55 -3.68 -10.13
CA SER A 462 -6.63 -3.46 -9.02
C SER A 462 -5.21 -3.23 -9.53
N LEU A 463 -4.59 -2.13 -9.08
CA LEU A 463 -3.21 -1.79 -9.43
C LEU A 463 -2.21 -2.89 -9.02
N PHE A 464 -2.48 -3.60 -7.93
CA PHE A 464 -1.61 -4.66 -7.40
C PHE A 464 -1.90 -6.04 -7.99
N SER A 465 -2.84 -6.17 -8.93
CA SER A 465 -3.10 -7.46 -9.55
C SER A 465 -2.01 -7.84 -10.54
N THR A 466 -1.62 -9.13 -10.48
CA THR A 466 -0.73 -9.75 -11.46
C THR A 466 -1.58 -10.71 -12.29
N PRO A 467 -2.06 -10.29 -13.48
CA PRO A 467 -3.05 -11.07 -14.23
C PRO A 467 -2.53 -12.42 -14.70
N HIS A 468 -1.26 -12.48 -15.09
CA HIS A 468 -0.63 -13.71 -15.54
C HIS A 468 0.68 -13.92 -14.80
N ARG A 469 0.84 -15.09 -14.20
CA ARG A 469 2.08 -15.50 -13.54
C ARG A 469 2.46 -16.92 -13.91
N ILE A 470 3.68 -17.09 -14.38
CA ILE A 470 4.29 -18.40 -14.64
C ILE A 470 5.44 -18.57 -13.67
N ILE A 471 5.52 -19.74 -13.04
CA ILE A 471 6.63 -20.12 -12.17
C ILE A 471 7.11 -21.51 -12.61
N ALA A 472 8.41 -21.68 -12.77
CA ALA A 472 8.97 -23.01 -12.93
C ALA A 472 10.19 -23.20 -12.02
N ASN A 473 10.29 -24.38 -11.45
CA ASN A 473 11.42 -24.82 -10.64
C ASN A 473 11.98 -26.12 -11.21
N ALA A 474 13.30 -26.21 -11.26
CA ALA A 474 14.01 -27.43 -11.60
C ALA A 474 15.11 -27.63 -10.57
N SER A 475 15.25 -28.83 -10.03
CA SER A 475 16.38 -29.19 -9.18
C SER A 475 16.95 -30.53 -9.55
N TYR A 476 18.26 -30.65 -9.45
CA TYR A 476 18.97 -31.92 -9.69
C TYR A 476 19.89 -32.22 -8.51
N GLU A 477 19.67 -33.34 -7.87
CA GLU A 477 20.37 -33.80 -6.70
C GLU A 477 21.32 -34.95 -7.07
N ILE A 478 22.59 -34.80 -6.73
CA ILE A 478 23.65 -35.81 -6.96
C ILE A 478 24.18 -36.23 -5.61
N ASN A 479 24.01 -37.51 -5.27
CA ASN A 479 24.60 -38.11 -4.08
C ASN A 479 25.86 -38.87 -4.47
N TYR A 480 26.99 -38.57 -3.82
CA TYR A 480 28.26 -39.21 -4.13
C TYR A 480 29.13 -39.33 -2.89
N ALA A 481 30.17 -40.15 -2.98
CA ALA A 481 31.14 -40.41 -1.90
C ALA A 481 30.51 -40.80 -0.54
N LYS A 482 29.27 -41.32 -0.51
CA LYS A 482 28.47 -41.72 0.67
C LYS A 482 28.22 -40.59 1.71
N CYS A 483 28.96 -39.51 1.63
CA CYS A 483 28.91 -38.39 2.58
C CYS A 483 28.72 -37.02 1.92
N LEU A 484 28.57 -36.96 0.62
CA LEU A 484 28.44 -35.73 -0.16
C LEU A 484 27.14 -35.73 -0.94
N LYS A 485 26.48 -34.57 -0.99
CA LYS A 485 25.33 -34.32 -1.84
C LYS A 485 25.44 -32.93 -2.45
N THR A 486 25.38 -32.81 -3.77
CA THR A 486 25.29 -31.55 -4.48
C THR A 486 23.89 -31.37 -5.03
N THR A 487 23.28 -30.24 -4.81
CA THR A 487 21.97 -29.88 -5.37
C THR A 487 22.11 -28.62 -6.25
N PHE A 488 21.74 -28.72 -7.48
CA PHE A 488 21.56 -27.61 -8.41
C PHE A 488 20.08 -27.28 -8.46
N SER A 489 19.72 -26.01 -8.28
CA SER A 489 18.33 -25.56 -8.38
C SER A 489 18.23 -24.33 -9.27
N LEU A 490 17.24 -24.33 -10.16
CA LEU A 490 16.91 -23.21 -11.02
C LEU A 490 15.45 -22.82 -10.74
N TYR A 491 15.23 -21.54 -10.50
CA TYR A 491 13.92 -20.93 -10.42
C TYR A 491 13.74 -19.94 -11.56
N THR A 492 12.57 -19.94 -12.18
CA THR A 492 12.20 -18.90 -13.13
C THR A 492 10.78 -18.40 -12.87
N GLY A 493 10.60 -17.10 -12.94
CA GLY A 493 9.31 -16.43 -12.80
C GLY A 493 9.06 -15.46 -13.94
N TYR A 494 7.86 -15.50 -14.49
CA TYR A 494 7.34 -14.56 -15.47
C TYR A 494 6.05 -13.94 -14.93
N GLN A 495 5.94 -12.61 -14.97
CA GLN A 495 4.74 -11.89 -14.52
C GLN A 495 4.59 -10.56 -15.26
N GLN A 496 3.36 -10.05 -15.26
CA GLN A 496 3.04 -8.71 -15.76
C GLN A 496 2.43 -7.87 -14.65
N GLY A 497 2.78 -6.59 -14.59
CA GLY A 497 2.10 -5.57 -13.80
C GLY A 497 0.97 -4.91 -14.59
N ARG A 498 0.36 -3.90 -13.96
CA ARG A 498 -0.69 -3.07 -14.56
C ARG A 498 -0.36 -1.59 -14.44
N PHE A 499 -0.84 -0.80 -15.39
CA PHE A 499 -0.75 0.65 -15.36
C PHE A 499 -2.04 1.30 -15.90
N SER A 500 -2.15 2.61 -15.70
CA SER A 500 -3.26 3.42 -16.20
C SER A 500 -2.74 4.48 -17.17
N TYR A 501 -3.47 4.76 -18.24
CA TYR A 501 -3.24 5.95 -19.03
C TYR A 501 -3.91 7.15 -18.34
N THR A 502 -3.12 8.15 -17.99
CA THR A 502 -3.57 9.36 -17.29
C THR A 502 -3.02 10.61 -17.99
N TYR A 503 -3.67 11.73 -17.79
CA TYR A 503 -3.09 13.03 -18.11
C TYR A 503 -2.03 13.42 -17.07
N SER A 504 -1.05 14.23 -17.48
CA SER A 504 -0.01 14.73 -16.58
C SER A 504 -0.43 16.00 -15.84
N ASN A 505 -1.43 16.69 -16.35
CA ASN A 505 -1.98 17.90 -15.76
C ASN A 505 -3.33 17.62 -15.10
N ASP A 506 -3.72 18.50 -14.20
CA ASP A 506 -5.05 18.56 -13.61
C ASP A 506 -6.06 18.98 -14.71
N MET A 507 -6.73 18.00 -15.32
CA MET A 507 -7.63 18.21 -16.44
C MET A 507 -9.00 18.73 -15.98
N ASN A 508 -9.41 18.36 -14.79
CA ASN A 508 -10.76 18.64 -14.32
C ASN A 508 -10.82 19.79 -13.28
N GLY A 509 -9.66 20.31 -12.85
CA GLY A 509 -9.57 21.42 -11.90
C GLY A 509 -9.78 21.02 -10.43
N ASP A 510 -9.61 19.73 -10.10
CA ASP A 510 -9.79 19.20 -8.75
C ASP A 510 -8.52 19.28 -7.89
N GLY A 511 -7.42 19.75 -8.46
CA GLY A 511 -6.12 19.89 -7.79
C GLY A 511 -5.28 18.62 -7.79
N ASN A 512 -5.69 17.56 -8.49
CA ASN A 512 -4.95 16.31 -8.65
C ASN A 512 -4.43 16.13 -10.07
N TYR A 513 -3.37 15.38 -10.25
CA TYR A 513 -2.70 15.13 -11.53
C TYR A 513 -2.85 13.64 -11.91
N SER A 514 -4.05 13.10 -11.77
CA SER A 514 -4.30 11.65 -11.89
C SER A 514 -5.57 11.34 -12.69
N ASP A 515 -5.95 12.25 -13.59
CA ASP A 515 -7.14 12.10 -14.42
C ASP A 515 -6.98 11.00 -15.47
N LEU A 516 -7.90 10.04 -15.50
CA LEU A 516 -7.91 8.98 -16.50
C LEU A 516 -8.17 9.55 -17.91
N MET A 517 -7.42 9.07 -18.88
CA MET A 517 -7.46 9.58 -20.26
C MET A 517 -8.77 9.22 -20.95
N TYR A 518 -9.32 10.16 -21.72
CA TYR A 518 -10.34 9.88 -22.73
C TYR A 518 -9.67 9.45 -24.04
N VAL A 519 -10.08 8.35 -24.62
CA VAL A 519 -9.60 7.88 -25.91
C VAL A 519 -10.50 8.47 -26.99
N PRO A 520 -10.01 9.35 -27.88
CA PRO A 520 -10.83 9.94 -28.93
C PRO A 520 -11.50 8.90 -29.82
N ALA A 521 -12.76 9.12 -30.22
CA ALA A 521 -13.46 8.24 -31.14
C ALA A 521 -12.91 8.37 -32.56
N SER A 522 -12.43 9.56 -32.93
CA SER A 522 -11.81 9.83 -34.23
C SER A 522 -10.64 10.81 -34.12
N LYS A 523 -9.84 10.90 -35.17
CA LYS A 523 -8.71 11.82 -35.24
C LYS A 523 -9.16 13.29 -35.14
N GLU A 524 -10.33 13.62 -35.66
CA GLU A 524 -10.88 14.97 -35.73
C GLU A 524 -11.35 15.50 -34.38
N GLU A 525 -11.60 14.63 -33.40
CA GLU A 525 -11.94 15.03 -32.03
C GLU A 525 -10.77 15.63 -31.28
N MET A 526 -9.53 15.38 -31.73
CA MET A 526 -8.34 15.82 -31.06
C MET A 526 -7.93 17.23 -31.47
N THR A 527 -7.68 18.08 -30.47
CA THR A 527 -7.13 19.44 -30.68
C THR A 527 -5.77 19.53 -30.00
N PHE A 528 -4.73 19.74 -30.81
CA PHE A 528 -3.38 19.97 -30.32
C PHE A 528 -2.94 21.40 -30.61
N VAL A 529 -1.92 21.86 -29.91
CA VAL A 529 -1.25 23.14 -30.13
C VAL A 529 0.22 22.91 -30.47
N ASP A 530 0.80 23.80 -31.25
CA ASP A 530 2.23 23.72 -31.58
C ASP A 530 3.09 23.82 -30.32
N ILE A 531 4.00 22.86 -30.13
CA ILE A 531 5.04 22.95 -29.11
C ILE A 531 6.19 23.81 -29.68
N LYS A 532 6.57 24.84 -28.93
CA LYS A 532 7.57 25.83 -29.36
C LYS A 532 8.73 25.88 -28.38
N ASP A 533 9.92 26.20 -28.93
CA ASP A 533 11.11 26.46 -28.13
C ASP A 533 11.08 27.87 -27.47
N LYS A 534 12.10 28.19 -26.67
CA LYS A 534 12.24 29.50 -26.02
C LYS A 534 12.34 30.65 -27.02
N GLN A 535 12.68 30.39 -28.27
CA GLN A 535 12.77 31.34 -29.38
C GLN A 535 11.48 31.43 -30.19
N ASN A 536 10.41 30.77 -29.76
CA ASN A 536 9.09 30.69 -30.40
C ASN A 536 9.07 29.95 -31.77
N ASN A 537 10.11 29.11 -32.05
CA ASN A 537 10.09 28.22 -33.21
C ASN A 537 9.28 26.95 -32.88
N VAL A 538 8.49 26.49 -33.83
CA VAL A 538 7.74 25.23 -33.67
C VAL A 538 8.70 24.06 -33.68
N THR A 539 8.75 23.31 -32.58
CA THR A 539 9.57 22.10 -32.43
C THR A 539 8.77 20.83 -32.68
N TYR A 540 7.45 20.87 -32.46
CA TYR A 540 6.54 19.77 -32.75
C TYR A 540 5.17 20.35 -33.11
N SER A 541 4.75 20.17 -34.37
CA SER A 541 3.52 20.78 -34.84
C SER A 541 2.27 20.09 -34.30
N ALA A 542 1.18 20.84 -34.19
CA ALA A 542 -0.12 20.30 -33.80
C ALA A 542 -0.60 19.15 -34.70
N VAL A 543 -0.30 19.24 -36.01
CA VAL A 543 -0.67 18.21 -36.99
C VAL A 543 0.15 16.93 -36.78
N ASP A 544 1.47 17.05 -36.56
CA ASP A 544 2.32 15.88 -36.33
C ASP A 544 1.97 15.20 -35.01
N GLN A 545 1.70 15.98 -33.94
CA GLN A 545 1.23 15.45 -32.65
C GLN A 545 -0.07 14.65 -32.82
N GLN A 546 -1.04 15.19 -33.57
CA GLN A 546 -2.33 14.52 -33.82
C GLN A 546 -2.13 13.20 -34.58
N GLU A 547 -1.26 13.19 -35.62
CA GLU A 547 -0.96 12.01 -36.42
C GLU A 547 -0.27 10.92 -35.55
N ASP A 548 0.76 11.30 -34.82
CA ASP A 548 1.55 10.38 -34.00
C ASP A 548 0.72 9.78 -32.86
N PHE A 549 -0.10 10.60 -32.19
CA PHE A 549 -0.98 10.11 -31.14
C PHE A 549 -2.07 9.18 -31.70
N TRP A 550 -2.67 9.51 -32.83
CA TRP A 550 -3.65 8.64 -33.47
C TRP A 550 -3.05 7.32 -33.94
N ASN A 551 -1.83 7.34 -34.45
CA ASN A 551 -1.07 6.13 -34.79
C ASN A 551 -0.77 5.30 -33.53
N TYR A 552 -0.45 5.94 -32.43
CA TYR A 552 -0.27 5.25 -31.15
C TYR A 552 -1.56 4.56 -30.69
N VAL A 553 -2.69 5.27 -30.69
CA VAL A 553 -4.02 4.71 -30.35
C VAL A 553 -4.38 3.52 -31.23
N ASN A 554 -4.13 3.60 -32.54
CA ASN A 554 -4.43 2.51 -33.47
C ASN A 554 -3.54 1.26 -33.28
N ASN A 555 -2.32 1.45 -32.79
CA ASN A 555 -1.35 0.36 -32.60
C ASN A 555 -1.38 -0.24 -31.18
N ASP A 556 -1.98 0.43 -30.22
CA ASP A 556 -2.22 -0.12 -28.88
C ASP A 556 -3.56 -0.87 -28.86
N SER A 557 -3.55 -2.15 -28.55
CA SER A 557 -4.75 -2.99 -28.61
C SER A 557 -5.84 -2.51 -27.65
N TYR A 558 -5.46 -2.07 -26.43
CA TYR A 558 -6.42 -1.60 -25.44
C TYR A 558 -7.05 -0.28 -25.87
N LEU A 559 -6.24 0.71 -26.26
CA LEU A 559 -6.75 2.02 -26.70
C LEU A 559 -7.59 1.92 -27.96
N ASN A 560 -7.17 1.10 -28.92
CA ASN A 560 -7.93 0.90 -30.16
C ASN A 560 -9.33 0.32 -29.91
N ASP A 561 -9.49 -0.57 -28.94
CA ASP A 561 -10.77 -1.17 -28.55
C ASP A 561 -11.63 -0.23 -27.68
N HIS A 562 -11.06 0.87 -27.15
CA HIS A 562 -11.75 1.81 -26.24
C HIS A 562 -11.94 3.21 -26.85
N LYS A 563 -11.90 3.34 -28.17
CA LYS A 563 -12.18 4.63 -28.84
C LYS A 563 -13.56 5.17 -28.46
N GLY A 564 -13.63 6.46 -28.15
CA GLY A 564 -14.83 7.13 -27.65
C GLY A 564 -15.18 6.82 -26.19
N GLN A 565 -14.23 6.25 -25.41
CA GLN A 565 -14.43 5.87 -24.01
C GLN A 565 -13.29 6.38 -23.14
N TYR A 566 -13.52 6.42 -21.85
CA TYR A 566 -12.45 6.60 -20.86
C TYR A 566 -11.71 5.29 -20.64
N VAL A 567 -10.40 5.38 -20.46
CA VAL A 567 -9.62 4.23 -19.98
C VAL A 567 -10.05 3.85 -18.57
N GLU A 568 -10.05 2.56 -18.26
CA GLU A 568 -10.25 2.11 -16.90
C GLU A 568 -8.94 2.20 -16.10
N ARG A 569 -9.02 2.45 -14.79
CA ARG A 569 -7.86 2.39 -13.88
C ARG A 569 -7.21 1.02 -13.96
N ALA A 570 -5.86 0.99 -14.06
CA ALA A 570 -5.03 -0.21 -14.10
C ALA A 570 -5.48 -1.26 -15.16
N SER A 571 -6.06 -0.79 -16.27
CA SER A 571 -6.55 -1.66 -17.34
C SER A 571 -5.45 -2.21 -18.25
N SER A 572 -4.40 -1.44 -18.44
CA SER A 572 -3.31 -1.80 -19.35
C SER A 572 -2.24 -2.65 -18.67
N LEU A 573 -1.54 -3.48 -19.47
CA LEU A 573 -0.54 -4.41 -18.97
C LEU A 573 0.88 -3.90 -19.24
N GLU A 574 1.71 -3.99 -18.22
CA GLU A 574 3.15 -3.75 -18.38
C GLU A 574 3.81 -4.89 -19.19
N PRO A 575 4.99 -4.65 -19.77
CA PRO A 575 5.78 -5.71 -20.39
C PRO A 575 6.08 -6.84 -19.41
N TRP A 576 6.24 -8.06 -19.95
CA TRP A 576 6.62 -9.21 -19.16
C TRP A 576 7.98 -9.01 -18.47
N ILE A 577 7.98 -9.26 -17.16
CA ILE A 577 9.19 -9.36 -16.37
C ILE A 577 9.51 -10.83 -16.22
N HIS A 578 10.73 -11.22 -16.55
CA HIS A 578 11.22 -12.59 -16.37
C HIS A 578 12.52 -12.58 -15.57
N ARG A 579 12.59 -13.49 -14.62
CA ARG A 579 13.73 -13.62 -13.71
C ARG A 579 14.15 -15.07 -13.62
N PHE A 580 15.47 -15.29 -13.60
CA PHE A 580 16.08 -16.59 -13.37
C PHE A 580 17.00 -16.50 -12.16
N ASP A 581 16.75 -17.35 -11.16
CA ASP A 581 17.60 -17.46 -9.97
C ASP A 581 18.17 -18.89 -9.92
N MET A 582 19.43 -19.00 -9.53
CA MET A 582 20.11 -20.28 -9.42
C MET A 582 20.69 -20.46 -8.03
N LYS A 583 20.58 -21.68 -7.50
CA LYS A 583 21.22 -22.09 -6.26
C LYS A 583 22.06 -23.33 -6.48
N ILE A 584 23.28 -23.33 -5.95
CA ILE A 584 24.13 -24.50 -5.84
C ILE A 584 24.33 -24.74 -4.34
N ALA A 585 23.93 -25.90 -3.84
CA ALA A 585 24.10 -26.29 -2.45
C ALA A 585 24.96 -27.55 -2.36
N GLN A 586 25.96 -27.52 -1.50
CA GLN A 586 26.84 -28.66 -1.20
C GLN A 586 26.63 -29.08 0.25
N ASP A 587 26.11 -30.28 0.44
CA ASP A 587 25.98 -30.93 1.74
C ASP A 587 27.18 -31.84 2.00
N PHE A 588 27.69 -31.74 3.22
CA PHE A 588 28.75 -32.60 3.78
C PHE A 588 28.17 -33.34 4.97
N TYR A 589 28.23 -34.66 4.97
CA TYR A 589 27.73 -35.48 6.08
C TYR A 589 28.83 -36.26 6.75
N ALA A 590 28.80 -36.28 8.08
CA ALA A 590 29.65 -37.14 8.90
C ALA A 590 28.78 -37.96 9.85
N LYS A 591 29.12 -39.26 10.01
CA LYS A 591 28.47 -40.11 11.00
C LYS A 591 29.42 -40.27 12.18
N ILE A 592 28.98 -39.80 13.36
CA ILE A 592 29.71 -39.91 14.61
C ILE A 592 28.87 -40.76 15.58
N GLY A 593 29.30 -41.98 15.80
CA GLY A 593 28.49 -42.97 16.51
C GLY A 593 27.20 -43.32 15.73
N SER A 594 26.05 -43.21 16.40
CA SER A 594 24.73 -43.44 15.78
C SER A 594 24.12 -42.18 15.14
N ARG A 595 24.74 -41.00 15.33
CA ARG A 595 24.18 -39.72 14.86
C ARG A 595 24.84 -39.28 13.57
N LYS A 596 24.01 -38.72 12.65
CA LYS A 596 24.44 -38.09 11.39
C LYS A 596 24.47 -36.57 11.59
N TYR A 597 25.61 -35.96 11.34
CA TYR A 597 25.82 -34.51 11.35
C TYR A 597 25.97 -34.03 9.90
N GLY A 598 25.51 -32.83 9.61
CA GLY A 598 25.64 -32.24 8.28
C GLY A 598 25.95 -30.75 8.33
N ILE A 599 26.77 -30.33 7.37
CA ILE A 599 27.03 -28.91 7.08
C ILE A 599 26.62 -28.71 5.61
N GLN A 600 25.87 -27.64 5.35
CA GLN A 600 25.55 -27.22 3.98
C GLN A 600 26.21 -25.88 3.70
N VAL A 601 26.86 -25.79 2.55
CA VAL A 601 27.36 -24.53 1.98
C VAL A 601 26.56 -24.27 0.70
N SER A 602 25.99 -23.07 0.55
CA SER A 602 25.23 -22.72 -0.64
C SER A 602 25.71 -21.41 -1.28
N LEU A 603 25.59 -21.37 -2.60
CA LEU A 603 25.76 -20.17 -3.41
C LEU A 603 24.42 -19.87 -4.06
N ASP A 604 23.83 -18.74 -3.72
CA ASP A 604 22.58 -18.25 -4.28
C ASP A 604 22.89 -17.10 -5.25
N MET A 605 22.48 -17.25 -6.50
CA MET A 605 22.68 -16.28 -7.57
C MET A 605 21.33 -15.77 -8.05
N LEU A 606 21.03 -14.52 -7.69
CA LEU A 606 19.79 -13.88 -8.06
C LEU A 606 19.90 -13.22 -9.43
N ASN A 607 18.86 -13.36 -10.25
CA ASN A 607 18.78 -12.80 -11.60
C ASN A 607 19.98 -13.21 -12.49
N ILE A 608 20.40 -14.49 -12.41
CA ILE A 608 21.55 -15.01 -13.16
C ILE A 608 21.36 -14.88 -14.68
N GLY A 609 20.12 -14.87 -15.16
CA GLY A 609 19.82 -14.66 -16.58
C GLY A 609 20.39 -13.36 -17.15
N ASN A 610 20.59 -12.35 -16.30
CA ASN A 610 21.20 -11.06 -16.68
C ASN A 610 22.67 -11.19 -17.12
N LEU A 611 23.39 -12.23 -16.66
CA LEU A 611 24.74 -12.55 -17.13
C LEU A 611 24.77 -13.01 -18.60
N LEU A 612 23.68 -13.64 -19.05
CA LEU A 612 23.55 -14.10 -20.43
C LEU A 612 23.02 -12.99 -21.35
N ASN A 613 22.08 -12.20 -20.85
CA ASN A 613 21.49 -11.08 -21.57
C ASN A 613 21.13 -9.97 -20.58
N SER A 614 21.76 -8.80 -20.69
CA SER A 614 21.57 -7.65 -19.81
C SER A 614 20.13 -7.09 -19.79
N LYS A 615 19.29 -7.48 -20.77
CA LYS A 615 17.86 -7.10 -20.81
C LYS A 615 16.96 -8.08 -20.00
N TRP A 616 17.48 -9.24 -19.58
CA TRP A 616 16.72 -10.21 -18.81
C TRP A 616 16.67 -9.78 -17.34
N GLY A 617 15.51 -9.93 -16.71
CA GLY A 617 15.27 -9.50 -15.34
C GLY A 617 15.30 -7.99 -15.14
N ALA A 618 15.36 -7.20 -16.22
CA ALA A 618 15.16 -5.76 -16.15
C ALA A 618 13.68 -5.44 -16.01
N TYR A 619 13.34 -4.64 -15.02
CA TYR A 619 12.00 -4.08 -14.87
C TYR A 619 11.82 -2.92 -15.85
N ARG A 620 10.77 -2.98 -16.65
CA ARG A 620 10.32 -1.88 -17.49
C ARG A 620 8.93 -1.52 -17.00
N SER A 621 8.81 -0.39 -16.32
CA SER A 621 7.52 0.20 -16.00
C SER A 621 7.16 1.22 -17.09
N CYS A 622 5.89 1.25 -17.45
CA CYS A 622 5.32 2.43 -18.05
C CYS A 622 5.23 3.46 -16.90
N GLY A 623 6.28 4.27 -16.71
CA GLY A 623 6.17 5.47 -15.89
C GLY A 623 5.09 6.35 -16.51
N LEU A 624 4.38 7.13 -15.69
CA LEU A 624 3.56 8.23 -16.18
C LEU A 624 4.42 9.03 -17.16
N GLN A 625 4.22 8.83 -18.46
CA GLN A 625 4.78 9.73 -19.45
C GLN A 625 3.92 10.97 -19.37
N SER A 626 4.41 11.99 -18.65
CA SER A 626 3.85 13.31 -18.73
C SER A 626 4.09 13.82 -20.14
N TYR A 627 3.02 13.88 -20.92
CA TYR A 627 3.01 14.76 -22.06
C TYR A 627 2.74 16.16 -21.51
N ASP A 628 3.81 16.95 -21.35
CA ASP A 628 3.68 18.36 -21.02
C ASP A 628 2.99 19.04 -22.20
N ASN A 629 1.82 19.60 -21.95
CA ASN A 629 1.16 20.56 -22.83
C ASN A 629 1.56 21.98 -22.48
#